data_d8d8ae422c6409a448026a369ed6830e
#
_entry.id   d8d8ae422c6409a448026a369ed6830e
#
_cell.length_a   1.000
_cell.length_b   1.000
_cell.length_c   1.000
_cell.angle_alpha   90.00
_cell.angle_beta   90.00
_cell.angle_gamma   90.00
#
_symmetry.space_group_name_H-M   'P 1'
#
loop_
_entity.id
_entity.type
_entity.pdbx_description
1 polymer ?
#
loop_
_entity_poly.entity_id
_entity_poly.type
_entity_poly.pdbx_seq_one_letter_code
_entity_poly.pdbx_strand_id
1 'polypeptide(L)'
;KDVLTTPFVVINADDYYGKEGFREIHDYLVKGGQSCMAGFVLKNTLSDNGGVTRGICKMDEYNNLTEIVETSNIVKNAEGAEADGVKLDTESLVSMNMWGLAPEFLKTLESGFQYFFEKVVPENLIKAEFLIPTFIGELLAEGRISVKVLRTNDTWYGMTYKEDVVAVKDSFREMLEKGIYREELFADL
;
A
#
# COMPACT_ATOMS: atom_id res chain seq x y z
N LYS A 1 -5.01 3.06 20.69
CA LYS A 1 -5.24 4.47 20.32
C LYS A 1 -4.56 5.43 21.29
N ASP A 2 -4.56 5.10 22.57
CA ASP A 2 -4.06 6.01 23.63
C ASP A 2 -2.52 6.13 23.67
N VAL A 3 -1.81 5.38 22.84
CA VAL A 3 -0.34 5.38 22.74
C VAL A 3 0.16 6.16 21.51
N LEU A 4 -0.61 6.17 20.42
CA LEU A 4 -0.24 6.88 19.19
C LEU A 4 -0.73 8.33 19.26
N THR A 5 0.19 9.24 19.61
CA THR A 5 -0.06 10.69 19.75
C THR A 5 0.57 11.52 18.63
N THR A 6 1.33 10.88 17.75
CA THR A 6 1.98 11.48 16.59
C THR A 6 1.50 10.81 15.30
N PRO A 7 1.67 11.43 14.13
CA PRO A 7 1.40 10.76 12.85
C PRO A 7 2.13 9.43 12.74
N PHE A 8 1.51 8.48 12.08
CA PHE A 8 2.00 7.10 12.00
C PHE A 8 1.80 6.51 10.61
N VAL A 9 2.53 5.43 10.33
CA VAL A 9 2.41 4.66 9.09
C VAL A 9 1.82 3.29 9.41
N VAL A 10 0.88 2.85 8.58
CA VAL A 10 0.34 1.48 8.59
C VAL A 10 0.90 0.74 7.39
N ILE A 11 1.46 -0.45 7.64
CA ILE A 11 2.01 -1.35 6.62
C ILE A 11 1.66 -2.80 6.97
N ASN A 12 1.76 -3.70 6.00
CA ASN A 12 1.79 -5.13 6.28
C ASN A 12 3.15 -5.51 6.87
N ALA A 13 3.16 -6.37 7.88
CA ALA A 13 4.38 -6.71 8.61
C ALA A 13 5.32 -7.66 7.86
N ASP A 14 4.82 -8.33 6.84
CA ASP A 14 5.50 -9.35 6.03
C ASP A 14 5.87 -8.88 4.62
N ASP A 15 5.67 -7.58 4.31
CA ASP A 15 5.99 -6.97 3.04
C ASP A 15 7.25 -6.08 3.13
N TYR A 16 7.98 -5.99 2.02
CA TYR A 16 9.07 -5.02 1.85
C TYR A 16 8.61 -3.83 0.99
N TYR A 17 8.82 -2.62 1.49
CA TYR A 17 8.31 -1.38 0.89
C TYR A 17 9.40 -0.44 0.34
N GLY A 18 10.70 -0.79 0.47
CA GLY A 18 11.79 0.10 0.11
C GLY A 18 12.05 1.20 1.14
N LYS A 19 12.68 2.28 0.72
CA LYS A 19 13.06 3.42 1.58
C LYS A 19 12.39 4.74 1.16
N GLU A 20 12.12 4.91 -0.14
CA GLU A 20 11.58 6.15 -0.70
C GLU A 20 10.16 6.38 -0.19
N GLY A 21 9.30 5.35 -0.22
CA GLY A 21 7.93 5.45 0.25
C GLY A 21 7.83 5.89 1.72
N PHE A 22 8.68 5.38 2.60
CA PHE A 22 8.73 5.82 4.00
C PHE A 22 9.15 7.29 4.12
N ARG A 23 10.16 7.73 3.35
CA ARG A 23 10.62 9.12 3.38
C ARG A 23 9.55 10.07 2.86
N GLU A 24 8.89 9.75 1.75
CA GLU A 24 7.84 10.57 1.18
C GLU A 24 6.65 10.73 2.15
N ILE A 25 6.22 9.65 2.79
CA ILE A 25 5.16 9.70 3.81
C ILE A 25 5.60 10.53 5.02
N HIS A 26 6.81 10.26 5.56
CA HIS A 26 7.37 11.02 6.67
C HIS A 26 7.38 12.52 6.38
N ASP A 27 7.96 12.92 5.26
CA ASP A 27 8.12 14.33 4.88
C ASP A 27 6.78 15.03 4.66
N TYR A 28 5.78 14.30 4.13
CA TYR A 28 4.43 14.82 4.01
C TYR A 28 3.76 15.05 5.37
N LEU A 29 3.83 14.08 6.26
CA LEU A 29 3.21 14.14 7.58
C LEU A 29 3.86 15.19 8.49
N VAL A 30 5.20 15.31 8.48
CA VAL A 30 5.94 16.31 9.27
C VAL A 30 5.64 17.73 8.81
N LYS A 31 5.30 17.94 7.54
CA LYS A 31 4.85 19.24 7.00
C LYS A 31 3.39 19.57 7.32
N GLY A 32 2.73 18.76 8.14
CA GLY A 32 1.33 18.96 8.55
C GLY A 32 0.29 18.28 7.66
N GLY A 33 0.70 17.35 6.80
CA GLY A 33 -0.20 16.50 6.03
C GLY A 33 -1.02 15.60 6.96
N GLN A 34 -2.28 15.33 6.58
CA GLN A 34 -3.22 14.60 7.45
C GLN A 34 -3.29 13.12 7.09
N SER A 35 -3.54 12.82 5.82
CA SER A 35 -3.66 11.45 5.33
C SER A 35 -3.01 11.33 3.96
N CYS A 36 -2.20 10.30 3.78
CA CYS A 36 -1.54 10.00 2.52
C CYS A 36 -1.37 8.49 2.35
N MET A 37 -0.98 8.09 1.17
CA MET A 37 -0.56 6.74 0.88
C MET A 37 0.64 6.73 -0.07
N ALA A 38 1.50 5.73 0.01
CA ALA A 38 2.49 5.49 -1.03
C ALA A 38 1.81 4.84 -2.24
N GLY A 39 1.93 5.50 -3.38
CA GLY A 39 1.52 4.96 -4.68
C GLY A 39 2.72 4.32 -5.38
N PHE A 40 2.75 3.00 -5.43
CA PHE A 40 3.79 2.24 -6.11
C PHE A 40 3.53 2.17 -7.60
N VAL A 41 4.56 2.27 -8.41
CA VAL A 41 4.43 2.06 -9.86
C VAL A 41 4.10 0.60 -10.13
N LEU A 42 3.04 0.32 -10.88
CA LEU A 42 2.51 -1.03 -11.11
C LEU A 42 3.61 -2.03 -11.52
N LYS A 43 4.48 -1.67 -12.47
CA LYS A 43 5.56 -2.56 -12.94
C LYS A 43 6.52 -3.00 -11.83
N ASN A 44 6.66 -2.21 -10.75
CA ASN A 44 7.54 -2.49 -9.63
C ASN A 44 6.87 -3.39 -8.55
N THR A 45 5.66 -3.90 -8.82
CA THR A 45 4.87 -4.71 -7.89
C THR A 45 4.41 -6.04 -8.49
N LEU A 46 4.83 -6.33 -9.73
CA LEU A 46 4.42 -7.54 -10.44
C LEU A 46 5.30 -8.74 -10.06
N SER A 47 4.74 -9.94 -10.17
CA SER A 47 5.49 -11.20 -10.04
C SER A 47 5.76 -11.79 -11.43
N ASP A 48 6.92 -12.40 -11.61
CA ASP A 48 7.24 -13.19 -12.81
C ASP A 48 6.64 -14.61 -12.74
N ASN A 49 6.10 -15.01 -11.58
CA ASN A 49 5.63 -16.37 -11.30
C ASN A 49 4.11 -16.55 -11.47
N GLY A 50 3.36 -15.45 -11.70
CA GLY A 50 1.93 -15.54 -11.93
C GLY A 50 1.18 -14.21 -11.77
N GLY A 51 -0.14 -14.29 -11.91
CA GLY A 51 -1.03 -13.15 -11.77
C GLY A 51 -1.12 -12.64 -10.34
N VAL A 52 -1.19 -11.33 -10.17
CA VAL A 52 -1.33 -10.65 -8.88
C VAL A 52 -2.59 -9.78 -8.86
N THR A 53 -3.07 -9.45 -7.67
CA THR A 53 -4.17 -8.48 -7.48
C THR A 53 -3.61 -7.18 -6.96
N ARG A 54 -4.01 -6.04 -7.54
CA ARG A 54 -3.57 -4.69 -7.13
C ARG A 54 -4.72 -3.70 -7.12
N GLY A 55 -4.70 -2.80 -6.16
CA GLY A 55 -5.60 -1.66 -6.13
C GLY A 55 -5.06 -0.52 -6.99
N ILE A 56 -5.54 -0.37 -8.22
CA ILE A 56 -5.14 0.72 -9.10
C ILE A 56 -5.74 2.03 -8.60
N CYS A 57 -4.88 3.02 -8.33
CA CYS A 57 -5.29 4.33 -7.82
C CYS A 57 -5.78 5.23 -8.95
N LYS A 58 -6.99 5.79 -8.79
CA LYS A 58 -7.44 6.95 -9.56
C LYS A 58 -7.23 8.20 -8.72
N MET A 59 -6.79 9.28 -9.35
CA MET A 59 -6.42 10.52 -8.68
C MET A 59 -7.00 11.72 -9.42
N ASP A 60 -7.21 12.81 -8.67
CA ASP A 60 -7.49 14.12 -9.24
C ASP A 60 -6.20 14.81 -9.75
N GLU A 61 -6.36 16.02 -10.31
CA GLU A 61 -5.24 16.85 -10.81
C GLU A 61 -4.24 17.28 -9.72
N TYR A 62 -4.64 17.18 -8.45
CA TYR A 62 -3.80 17.49 -7.29
C TYR A 62 -3.17 16.23 -6.67
N ASN A 63 -3.26 15.07 -7.32
CA ASN A 63 -2.85 13.77 -6.79
C ASN A 63 -3.56 13.36 -5.49
N ASN A 64 -4.80 13.79 -5.27
CA ASN A 64 -5.61 13.22 -4.22
C ASN A 64 -6.30 11.95 -4.75
N LEU A 65 -6.33 10.93 -3.92
CA LEU A 65 -6.99 9.67 -4.24
C LEU A 65 -8.50 9.89 -4.39
N THR A 66 -9.06 9.46 -5.51
CA THR A 66 -10.52 9.51 -5.76
C THR A 66 -11.15 8.12 -5.69
N GLU A 67 -10.41 7.10 -6.09
CA GLU A 67 -10.90 5.71 -6.07
C GLU A 67 -9.71 4.73 -6.08
N ILE A 68 -9.91 3.56 -5.49
CA ILE A 68 -9.04 2.40 -5.67
C ILE A 68 -9.84 1.33 -6.41
N VAL A 69 -9.38 0.96 -7.59
CA VAL A 69 -10.00 -0.09 -8.40
C VAL A 69 -9.22 -1.38 -8.20
N GLU A 70 -9.79 -2.30 -7.42
CA GLU A 70 -9.18 -3.62 -7.24
C GLU A 70 -9.21 -4.39 -8.57
N THR A 71 -8.02 -4.74 -9.07
CA THR A 71 -7.83 -5.42 -10.34
C THR A 71 -7.08 -6.73 -10.08
N SER A 72 -7.76 -7.82 -10.34
CA SER A 72 -7.22 -9.18 -10.15
C SER A 72 -6.56 -9.71 -11.42
N ASN A 73 -5.76 -10.77 -11.24
CA ASN A 73 -5.13 -11.51 -12.32
C ASN A 73 -4.28 -10.62 -13.25
N ILE A 74 -3.57 -9.65 -12.68
CA ILE A 74 -2.61 -8.84 -13.43
C ILE A 74 -1.38 -9.69 -13.70
N VAL A 75 -1.12 -9.97 -14.98
CA VAL A 75 0.04 -10.75 -15.42
C VAL A 75 1.02 -9.86 -16.17
N LYS A 76 2.31 -10.09 -15.92
CA LYS A 76 3.40 -9.47 -16.67
C LYS A 76 3.59 -10.22 -17.99
N ASN A 77 3.76 -9.48 -19.08
CA ASN A 77 4.03 -10.04 -20.41
C ASN A 77 5.09 -9.20 -21.16
N ALA A 78 5.44 -9.60 -22.38
CA ALA A 78 6.44 -8.91 -23.19
C ALA A 78 6.08 -7.46 -23.55
N GLU A 79 4.78 -7.10 -23.50
CA GLU A 79 4.28 -5.76 -23.82
C GLU A 79 4.04 -4.89 -22.57
N GLY A 80 4.29 -5.44 -21.36
CA GLY A 80 4.09 -4.76 -20.08
C GLY A 80 3.24 -5.57 -19.11
N ALA A 81 1.99 -5.20 -18.91
CA ALA A 81 1.05 -5.87 -18.03
C ALA A 81 -0.36 -5.89 -18.59
N GLU A 82 -1.11 -6.94 -18.28
CA GLU A 82 -2.52 -7.07 -18.66
C GLU A 82 -3.33 -7.72 -17.53
N ALA A 83 -4.64 -7.49 -17.53
CA ALA A 83 -5.61 -8.21 -16.72
C ALA A 83 -6.79 -8.61 -17.61
N ASP A 84 -7.12 -9.91 -17.63
CA ASP A 84 -8.21 -10.47 -18.43
C ASP A 84 -8.19 -10.03 -19.91
N GLY A 85 -6.98 -9.94 -20.51
CA GLY A 85 -6.77 -9.52 -21.90
C GLY A 85 -6.85 -8.00 -22.13
N VAL A 86 -7.01 -7.20 -21.08
CA VAL A 86 -6.98 -5.74 -21.16
C VAL A 86 -5.59 -5.24 -20.77
N LYS A 87 -4.92 -4.54 -21.70
CA LYS A 87 -3.61 -3.93 -21.42
C LYS A 87 -3.71 -2.84 -20.36
N LEU A 88 -2.80 -2.89 -19.39
CA LEU A 88 -2.69 -1.91 -18.33
C LEU A 88 -1.50 -0.97 -18.56
N ASP A 89 -1.66 0.27 -18.15
CA ASP A 89 -0.54 1.20 -18.06
C ASP A 89 0.36 0.82 -16.89
N THR A 90 1.57 0.36 -17.20
CA THR A 90 2.55 -0.07 -16.21
C THR A 90 3.10 1.05 -15.33
N GLU A 91 2.88 2.32 -15.72
CA GLU A 91 3.22 3.51 -14.93
C GLU A 91 2.09 3.93 -13.98
N SER A 92 0.92 3.29 -14.05
CA SER A 92 -0.17 3.50 -13.08
C SER A 92 0.31 3.30 -11.66
N LEU A 93 -0.22 4.09 -10.73
CA LEU A 93 0.07 3.94 -9.32
C LEU A 93 -0.90 2.94 -8.69
N VAL A 94 -0.36 2.08 -7.83
CA VAL A 94 -1.15 1.06 -7.12
C VAL A 94 -0.94 1.16 -5.61
N SER A 95 -1.98 0.79 -4.87
CA SER A 95 -1.92 0.64 -3.43
C SER A 95 -1.28 -0.68 -3.06
N MET A 96 -0.27 -0.61 -2.17
CA MET A 96 0.35 -1.76 -1.53
C MET A 96 0.10 -1.74 -0.01
N ASN A 97 -1.01 -1.12 0.41
CA ASN A 97 -1.42 -1.00 1.81
C ASN A 97 -0.42 -0.25 2.71
N MET A 98 0.20 0.81 2.16
CA MET A 98 1.12 1.68 2.90
C MET A 98 0.48 3.05 3.09
N TRP A 99 -0.01 3.33 4.32
CA TRP A 99 -0.82 4.50 4.65
C TRP A 99 -0.13 5.35 5.71
N GLY A 100 -0.02 6.66 5.45
CA GLY A 100 0.38 7.66 6.42
C GLY A 100 -0.84 8.39 6.97
N LEU A 101 -1.02 8.39 8.28
CA LEU A 101 -2.24 8.84 8.93
C LEU A 101 -1.92 9.73 10.14
N ALA A 102 -2.74 10.75 10.35
CA ALA A 102 -2.70 11.57 11.56
C ALA A 102 -3.41 10.86 12.73
N PRO A 103 -3.04 11.14 14.00
CA PRO A 103 -3.63 10.48 15.18
C PRO A 103 -5.16 10.59 15.27
N GLU A 104 -5.72 11.66 14.72
CA GLU A 104 -7.17 11.90 14.69
C GLU A 104 -7.93 10.80 13.95
N PHE A 105 -7.29 10.17 12.96
CA PHE A 105 -7.88 9.06 12.22
C PHE A 105 -8.21 7.86 13.11
N LEU A 106 -7.51 7.68 14.22
CA LEU A 106 -7.79 6.58 15.17
C LEU A 106 -9.20 6.64 15.75
N LYS A 107 -9.78 7.82 15.92
CA LYS A 107 -11.17 7.98 16.37
C LYS A 107 -12.15 7.56 15.28
N THR A 108 -11.86 7.91 14.03
CA THR A 108 -12.65 7.52 12.87
C THR A 108 -12.60 6.00 12.68
N LEU A 109 -11.41 5.43 12.81
CA LEU A 109 -11.18 3.98 12.72
C LEU A 109 -11.93 3.22 13.82
N GLU A 110 -11.90 3.70 15.06
CA GLU A 110 -12.61 3.11 16.20
C GLU A 110 -14.13 3.09 15.94
N SER A 111 -14.69 4.23 15.51
CA SER A 111 -16.12 4.32 15.22
C SER A 111 -16.52 3.42 14.04
N GLY A 112 -15.71 3.37 12.99
CA GLY A 112 -15.90 2.47 11.85
C GLY A 112 -15.86 1.01 12.25
N PHE A 113 -14.89 0.63 13.10
CA PHE A 113 -14.78 -0.74 13.60
C PHE A 113 -15.96 -1.15 14.49
N GLN A 114 -16.46 -0.24 15.35
CA GLN A 114 -17.67 -0.50 16.14
C GLN A 114 -18.88 -0.75 15.23
N TYR A 115 -19.09 0.12 14.24
CA TYR A 115 -20.17 -0.06 13.27
C TYR A 115 -20.06 -1.41 12.52
N PHE A 116 -18.87 -1.73 12.02
CA PHE A 116 -18.59 -3.00 11.36
C PHE A 116 -18.93 -4.19 12.26
N PHE A 117 -18.47 -4.16 13.51
CA PHE A 117 -18.68 -5.24 14.46
C PHE A 117 -20.15 -5.43 14.79
N GLU A 118 -20.93 -4.35 14.93
CA GLU A 118 -22.35 -4.40 15.29
C GLU A 118 -23.26 -4.72 14.10
N LYS A 119 -22.89 -4.29 12.88
CA LYS A 119 -23.79 -4.34 11.72
C LYS A 119 -23.36 -5.34 10.64
N VAL A 120 -22.06 -5.50 10.41
CA VAL A 120 -21.56 -6.35 9.32
C VAL A 120 -21.21 -7.76 9.80
N VAL A 121 -20.55 -7.86 10.95
CA VAL A 121 -20.15 -9.18 11.51
C VAL A 121 -21.36 -10.12 11.73
N PRO A 122 -22.52 -9.69 12.25
CA PRO A 122 -23.66 -10.59 12.42
C PRO A 122 -24.18 -11.23 11.13
N GLU A 123 -23.99 -10.56 9.99
CA GLU A 123 -24.42 -11.07 8.68
C GLU A 123 -23.45 -12.09 8.08
N ASN A 124 -22.17 -12.08 8.52
CA ASN A 124 -21.13 -12.97 8.01
C ASN A 124 -20.07 -13.28 9.07
N LEU A 125 -20.44 -14.00 10.12
CA LEU A 125 -19.64 -14.29 11.31
C LEU A 125 -18.25 -14.92 11.04
N ILE A 126 -18.09 -15.62 9.91
CA ILE A 126 -16.86 -16.40 9.63
C ILE A 126 -15.91 -15.66 8.69
N LYS A 127 -16.45 -14.83 7.79
CA LYS A 127 -15.67 -14.21 6.69
C LYS A 127 -15.69 -12.69 6.70
N ALA A 128 -16.32 -12.06 7.72
CA ALA A 128 -16.31 -10.60 7.80
C ALA A 128 -14.90 -10.11 8.13
N GLU A 129 -14.37 -9.19 7.32
CA GLU A 129 -13.06 -8.58 7.47
C GLU A 129 -13.20 -7.06 7.45
N PHE A 130 -12.58 -6.38 8.42
CA PHE A 130 -12.48 -4.92 8.45
C PHE A 130 -11.18 -4.48 7.83
N LEU A 131 -11.22 -4.15 6.55
CA LEU A 131 -10.05 -3.80 5.75
C LEU A 131 -9.86 -2.29 5.68
N ILE A 132 -8.69 -1.80 6.05
CA ILE A 132 -8.34 -0.36 6.01
C ILE A 132 -8.56 0.24 4.61
N PRO A 133 -8.12 -0.37 3.50
CA PRO A 133 -8.36 0.18 2.17
C PRO A 133 -9.84 0.34 1.83
N THR A 134 -10.66 -0.65 2.18
CA THR A 134 -12.12 -0.61 1.96
C THR A 134 -12.75 0.52 2.77
N PHE A 135 -12.41 0.60 4.07
CA PHE A 135 -12.93 1.65 4.95
C PHE A 135 -12.52 3.05 4.49
N ILE A 136 -11.26 3.25 4.07
CA ILE A 136 -10.81 4.52 3.50
C ILE A 136 -11.59 4.83 2.20
N GLY A 137 -11.84 3.83 1.35
CA GLY A 137 -12.66 3.98 0.14
C GLY A 137 -14.07 4.46 0.44
N GLU A 138 -14.71 3.93 1.48
CA GLU A 138 -16.04 4.39 1.95
C GLU A 138 -15.99 5.84 2.42
N LEU A 139 -14.99 6.20 3.23
CA LEU A 139 -14.80 7.58 3.71
C LEU A 139 -14.51 8.57 2.57
N LEU A 140 -13.78 8.16 1.53
CA LEU A 140 -13.55 8.96 0.31
C LEU A 140 -14.86 9.21 -0.43
N ALA A 141 -15.68 8.15 -0.65
CA ALA A 141 -16.97 8.26 -1.32
C ALA A 141 -17.95 9.17 -0.58
N GLU A 142 -17.86 9.19 0.76
CA GLU A 142 -18.66 10.06 1.63
C GLU A 142 -18.07 11.50 1.75
N GLY A 143 -16.91 11.78 1.17
CA GLY A 143 -16.23 13.08 1.30
C GLY A 143 -15.71 13.39 2.71
N ARG A 144 -15.49 12.37 3.54
CA ARG A 144 -15.07 12.48 4.94
C ARG A 144 -13.57 12.44 5.15
N ILE A 145 -12.82 12.04 4.14
CA ILE A 145 -11.36 12.02 4.13
C ILE A 145 -10.82 12.49 2.78
N SER A 146 -9.66 13.09 2.78
CA SER A 146 -8.85 13.32 1.58
C SER A 146 -7.51 12.62 1.79
N VAL A 147 -7.05 11.86 0.81
CA VAL A 147 -5.81 11.09 0.88
C VAL A 147 -4.89 11.52 -0.25
N LYS A 148 -3.71 12.03 0.09
CA LYS A 148 -2.67 12.37 -0.88
C LYS A 148 -1.96 11.10 -1.36
N VAL A 149 -1.87 10.89 -2.67
CA VAL A 149 -1.06 9.81 -3.23
C VAL A 149 0.35 10.33 -3.47
N LEU A 150 1.31 9.72 -2.81
CA LEU A 150 2.74 10.02 -2.91
C LEU A 150 3.41 8.94 -3.76
N ARG A 151 3.86 9.32 -4.96
CA ARG A 151 4.53 8.38 -5.86
C ARG A 151 5.83 7.89 -5.24
N THR A 152 6.07 6.59 -5.27
CA THR A 152 7.37 5.98 -5.01
C THR A 152 7.82 5.12 -6.18
N ASN A 153 9.12 5.12 -6.45
CA ASN A 153 9.76 4.25 -7.45
C ASN A 153 10.38 3.00 -6.80
N ASP A 154 10.20 2.82 -5.51
CA ASP A 154 10.63 1.62 -4.81
C ASP A 154 10.02 0.37 -5.46
N THR A 155 10.76 -0.72 -5.41
CA THR A 155 10.22 -2.04 -5.72
C THR A 155 9.61 -2.62 -4.46
N TRP A 156 8.36 -3.03 -4.57
CA TRP A 156 7.68 -3.76 -3.51
C TRP A 156 7.93 -5.26 -3.66
N TYR A 157 8.20 -5.93 -2.55
CA TYR A 157 8.28 -7.38 -2.49
C TYR A 157 7.33 -7.92 -1.43
N GLY A 158 6.44 -8.83 -1.86
CA GLY A 158 5.68 -9.74 -1.01
C GLY A 158 5.88 -11.16 -1.52
N MET A 159 5.65 -12.14 -0.68
CA MET A 159 5.81 -13.55 -1.04
C MET A 159 4.45 -14.14 -1.41
N THR A 160 3.96 -13.82 -2.61
CA THR A 160 2.71 -14.37 -3.13
C THR A 160 2.89 -15.82 -3.57
N TYR A 161 4.02 -16.12 -4.18
CA TYR A 161 4.39 -17.46 -4.64
C TYR A 161 5.65 -17.95 -3.93
N LYS A 162 5.76 -19.25 -3.71
CA LYS A 162 6.96 -19.85 -3.09
C LYS A 162 8.22 -19.58 -3.93
N GLU A 163 8.06 -19.51 -5.22
CA GLU A 163 9.10 -19.22 -6.20
C GLU A 163 9.65 -17.80 -6.08
N ASP A 164 8.86 -16.85 -5.59
CA ASP A 164 9.28 -15.46 -5.37
C ASP A 164 10.44 -15.35 -4.35
N VAL A 165 10.55 -16.31 -3.42
CA VAL A 165 11.59 -16.31 -2.38
C VAL A 165 13.00 -16.23 -2.94
N VAL A 166 13.28 -16.89 -4.06
CA VAL A 166 14.62 -16.89 -4.69
C VAL A 166 14.92 -15.51 -5.25
N ALA A 167 13.99 -14.97 -6.03
CA ALA A 167 14.13 -13.63 -6.65
C ALA A 167 14.25 -12.54 -5.58
N VAL A 168 13.47 -12.62 -4.49
CA VAL A 168 13.55 -11.68 -3.37
C VAL A 168 14.93 -11.75 -2.70
N LYS A 169 15.46 -12.95 -2.40
CA LYS A 169 16.80 -13.12 -1.82
C LYS A 169 17.91 -12.54 -2.70
N ASP A 170 17.82 -12.74 -4.00
CA ASP A 170 18.81 -12.23 -4.95
C ASP A 170 18.73 -10.69 -5.03
N SER A 171 17.52 -10.14 -5.03
CA SER A 171 17.32 -8.68 -4.98
C SER A 171 17.89 -8.06 -3.69
N PHE A 172 17.70 -8.68 -2.53
CA PHE A 172 18.30 -8.20 -1.28
C PHE A 172 19.84 -8.30 -1.30
N ARG A 173 20.41 -9.35 -1.90
CA ARG A 173 21.86 -9.46 -2.09
C ARG A 173 22.39 -8.34 -2.96
N GLU A 174 21.72 -8.05 -4.08
CA GLU A 174 22.08 -6.89 -4.91
C GLU A 174 21.98 -5.55 -4.18
N MET A 175 21.00 -5.37 -3.30
CA MET A 175 20.86 -4.15 -2.50
C MET A 175 22.03 -3.98 -1.53
N LEU A 176 22.56 -5.06 -0.95
CA LEU A 176 23.75 -5.05 -0.11
C LEU A 176 24.99 -4.71 -0.95
N GLU A 177 25.18 -5.36 -2.10
CA GLU A 177 26.30 -5.11 -3.02
C GLU A 177 26.32 -3.66 -3.54
N LYS A 178 25.15 -3.08 -3.79
CA LYS A 178 24.97 -1.67 -4.20
C LYS A 178 25.08 -0.67 -3.03
N GLY A 179 25.25 -1.16 -1.80
CA GLY A 179 25.34 -0.30 -0.60
C GLY A 179 24.03 0.42 -0.23
N ILE A 180 22.85 -0.06 -0.73
CA ILE A 180 21.54 0.45 -0.34
C ILE A 180 21.28 0.10 1.13
N TYR A 181 21.69 -1.09 1.53
CA TYR A 181 21.72 -1.55 2.92
C TYR A 181 23.14 -1.95 3.29
N ARG A 182 23.48 -1.85 4.57
CA ARG A 182 24.73 -2.36 5.13
C ARG A 182 24.55 -3.80 5.56
N GLU A 183 25.63 -4.60 5.55
CA GLU A 183 25.60 -5.99 6.06
C GLU A 183 25.19 -6.02 7.53
N GLU A 184 25.73 -5.11 8.34
CA GLU A 184 25.32 -4.90 9.73
C GLU A 184 24.19 -3.86 9.78
N LEU A 185 22.96 -4.32 9.62
CA LEU A 185 21.77 -3.48 9.46
C LEU A 185 21.56 -2.50 10.64
N PHE A 186 22.02 -2.83 11.82
CA PHE A 186 21.84 -2.08 13.07
C PHE A 186 23.11 -1.40 13.57
N ALA A 187 24.15 -1.31 12.76
CA ALA A 187 25.42 -0.67 13.15
C ALA A 187 25.29 0.84 13.45
N ASP A 188 24.17 1.44 13.11
CA ASP A 188 23.88 2.88 13.27
C ASP A 188 22.91 3.21 14.43
N LEU A 189 22.44 2.19 15.19
CA LEU A 189 21.49 2.35 16.28
C LEU A 189 22.17 2.57 17.64
#